data_abc79c5343a7e5d712ac99e1f22f1540
#
_entry.id   abc79c5343a7e5d712ac99e1f22f1540
#
_cell.length_a   1.000
_cell.length_b   1.000
_cell.length_c   1.000
_cell.angle_alpha   90.00
_cell.angle_beta   90.00
_cell.angle_gamma   90.00
#
_symmetry.space_group_name_H-M   'P 1'
#
loop_
_entity.id
_entity.type
_entity.pdbx_description
1 polymer ?
#
loop_
_entity_poly.entity_id
_entity_poly.type
_entity_poly.pdbx_seq_one_letter_code
_entity_poly.pdbx_strand_id
1 'polypeptide(L)'
;HSSEFERQELAGKYKGESRITPSCARIIYEYYGGKEKFPNYDDIMTAVDKVDSGNLTINEIQNPTGWILIGLLMDPRTGLGRWRQFTIPNYKLMENLMIAVKEKTTEQILAMPDVQERIDVYQQQTEKFKVMVKAHTKIEGNLIISDLRGVDPIYTGNRFMIYSMYPEQNISCWIVNGKGGEGCS
;
A
#
# COMPACT_ATOMS: atom_id res chain seq x y z
N HIS A 1 14.52 13.47 5.16
CA HIS A 1 14.00 13.63 6.53
C HIS A 1 15.05 13.35 7.62
N SER A 2 16.10 12.57 7.37
CA SER A 2 17.17 12.27 8.33
C SER A 2 17.91 13.54 8.79
N SER A 3 18.24 14.44 7.86
CA SER A 3 18.96 15.67 8.17
C SER A 3 18.20 16.64 9.09
N GLU A 4 16.88 16.73 8.95
CA GLU A 4 16.04 17.54 9.85
C GLU A 4 15.91 16.88 11.23
N PHE A 5 15.78 15.55 11.26
CA PHE A 5 15.78 14.81 12.51
C PHE A 5 17.09 15.01 13.28
N GLU A 6 18.24 14.78 12.63
CA GLU A 6 19.57 14.99 13.22
C GLU A 6 19.75 16.41 13.76
N ARG A 7 19.29 17.42 13.03
CA ARG A 7 19.33 18.81 13.46
C ARG A 7 18.51 19.07 14.71
N GLN A 8 17.30 18.47 14.81
CA GLN A 8 16.41 18.63 15.97
C GLN A 8 16.89 17.83 17.17
N GLU A 9 17.45 16.65 16.96
CA GLU A 9 18.04 15.82 18.01
C GLU A 9 19.25 16.51 18.65
N LEU A 10 20.18 17.03 17.83
CA LEU A 10 21.32 17.81 18.28
C LEU A 10 20.90 19.07 19.06
N ALA A 11 19.75 19.65 18.72
CA ALA A 11 19.19 20.80 19.44
C ALA A 11 18.45 20.42 20.74
N GLY A 12 18.34 19.12 21.09
CA GLY A 12 17.62 18.62 22.27
C GLY A 12 16.11 18.86 22.23
N LYS A 13 15.56 19.18 21.05
CA LYS A 13 14.13 19.53 20.88
C LYS A 13 13.25 18.34 20.47
N TYR A 14 13.84 17.22 20.14
CA TYR A 14 13.12 16.06 19.62
C TYR A 14 13.20 14.87 20.59
N LYS A 15 12.05 14.26 20.82
CA LYS A 15 11.97 12.96 21.52
C LYS A 15 11.55 11.91 20.51
N GLY A 16 12.44 10.97 20.18
CA GLY A 16 12.17 9.92 19.22
C GLY A 16 13.43 9.20 18.80
N GLU A 17 13.30 8.35 17.80
CA GLU A 17 14.39 7.57 17.24
C GLU A 17 14.36 7.66 15.71
N SER A 18 15.54 7.77 15.09
CA SER A 18 15.71 7.68 13.64
C SER A 18 16.81 6.67 13.32
N ARG A 19 16.44 5.67 12.53
CA ARG A 19 17.39 4.68 12.02
C ARG A 19 16.87 4.08 10.72
N ILE A 20 17.73 3.41 9.99
CA ILE A 20 17.36 2.71 8.76
C ILE A 20 16.59 1.44 9.15
N THR A 21 15.31 1.41 8.82
CA THR A 21 14.40 0.27 9.01
C THR A 21 13.49 0.12 7.80
N PRO A 22 12.91 -1.07 7.56
CA PRO A 22 11.98 -1.27 6.44
C PRO A 22 10.72 -0.40 6.51
N SER A 23 10.27 -0.06 7.74
CA SER A 23 9.09 0.79 7.96
C SER A 23 9.24 1.69 9.18
N CYS A 24 8.53 2.83 9.20
CA CYS A 24 8.41 3.65 10.42
C CYS A 24 7.68 2.89 11.54
N ALA A 25 6.74 2.03 11.18
CA ALA A 25 6.02 1.20 12.15
C ALA A 25 6.96 0.28 12.92
N ARG A 26 8.03 -0.24 12.28
CA ARG A 26 9.06 -1.05 12.93
C ARG A 26 9.77 -0.29 14.05
N ILE A 27 10.12 0.98 13.83
CA ILE A 27 10.76 1.82 14.87
C ILE A 27 9.81 1.98 16.06
N ILE A 28 8.55 2.30 15.81
CA ILE A 28 7.53 2.48 16.87
C ILE A 28 7.33 1.18 17.64
N TYR A 29 7.19 0.05 16.94
CA TYR A 29 7.01 -1.26 17.53
C TYR A 29 8.16 -1.60 18.51
N GLU A 30 9.40 -1.46 18.05
CA GLU A 30 10.59 -1.76 18.86
C GLU A 30 10.79 -0.76 19.99
N TYR A 31 10.54 0.52 19.77
CA TYR A 31 10.61 1.55 20.81
C TYR A 31 9.67 1.27 22.00
N TYR A 32 8.47 0.74 21.73
CA TYR A 32 7.52 0.39 22.79
C TYR A 32 7.68 -1.03 23.34
N GLY A 33 8.77 -1.73 23.04
CA GLY A 33 9.14 -3.01 23.63
C GLY A 33 8.97 -4.23 22.72
N GLY A 34 8.65 -4.02 21.45
CA GLY A 34 8.67 -5.04 20.41
C GLY A 34 7.92 -6.32 20.77
N LYS A 35 8.51 -7.46 20.43
CA LYS A 35 7.94 -8.79 20.66
C LYS A 35 7.62 -9.11 22.13
N GLU A 36 8.36 -8.54 23.07
CA GLU A 36 8.13 -8.80 24.49
C GLU A 36 6.79 -8.22 24.95
N LYS A 37 6.44 -7.02 24.46
CA LYS A 37 5.16 -6.37 24.79
C LYS A 37 4.03 -6.71 23.82
N PHE A 38 4.37 -7.07 22.58
CA PHE A 38 3.42 -7.33 21.50
C PHE A 38 3.72 -8.68 20.82
N PRO A 39 3.61 -9.81 21.55
CA PRO A 39 4.08 -11.12 21.08
C PRO A 39 3.36 -11.64 19.85
N ASN A 40 2.12 -11.16 19.57
CA ASN A 40 1.26 -11.63 18.50
C ASN A 40 1.32 -10.72 17.25
N TYR A 41 2.24 -9.75 17.19
CA TYR A 41 2.28 -8.76 16.11
C TYR A 41 3.42 -8.99 15.12
N ASP A 42 4.23 -10.04 15.25
CA ASP A 42 5.37 -10.31 14.36
C ASP A 42 4.96 -10.45 12.89
N ASP A 43 3.86 -11.17 12.63
CA ASP A 43 3.39 -11.41 11.26
C ASP A 43 2.87 -10.13 10.60
N ILE A 44 2.07 -9.34 11.34
CA ILE A 44 1.59 -8.06 10.83
C ILE A 44 2.76 -7.08 10.60
N MET A 45 3.73 -7.05 11.52
CA MET A 45 4.91 -6.20 11.37
C MET A 45 5.78 -6.61 10.18
N THR A 46 5.91 -7.91 9.92
CA THR A 46 6.60 -8.42 8.74
C THR A 46 5.90 -8.00 7.45
N ALA A 47 4.57 -8.06 7.40
CA ALA A 47 3.80 -7.63 6.24
C ALA A 47 3.88 -6.11 6.03
N VAL A 48 3.80 -5.32 7.10
CA VAL A 48 3.96 -3.85 7.05
C VAL A 48 5.34 -3.48 6.51
N ASP A 49 6.40 -4.12 7.00
CA ASP A 49 7.76 -3.91 6.51
C ASP A 49 7.91 -4.19 5.02
N LYS A 50 7.30 -5.28 4.53
CA LYS A 50 7.33 -5.64 3.11
C LYS A 50 6.59 -4.63 2.25
N VAL A 51 5.38 -4.21 2.66
CA VAL A 51 4.56 -3.27 1.89
C VAL A 51 5.17 -1.87 1.88
N ASP A 52 5.72 -1.41 3.00
CA ASP A 52 6.32 -0.07 3.09
C ASP A 52 7.65 0.02 2.34
N SER A 53 8.51 -0.98 2.47
CA SER A 53 9.80 -1.02 1.77
C SER A 53 9.69 -1.44 0.30
N GLY A 54 8.53 -1.98 -0.13
CA GLY A 54 8.35 -2.53 -1.46
C GLY A 54 9.03 -3.89 -1.67
N ASN A 55 9.49 -4.55 -0.61
CA ASN A 55 10.17 -5.85 -0.68
C ASN A 55 9.16 -6.99 -0.76
N LEU A 56 8.36 -6.98 -1.82
CA LEU A 56 7.35 -8.00 -2.13
C LEU A 56 7.85 -8.90 -3.26
N THR A 57 7.61 -10.20 -3.15
CA THR A 57 7.82 -11.14 -4.26
C THR A 57 6.77 -10.90 -5.36
N ILE A 58 7.06 -11.36 -6.57
CA ILE A 58 6.10 -11.29 -7.69
C ILE A 58 4.78 -11.97 -7.32
N ASN A 59 4.82 -13.10 -6.62
CA ASN A 59 3.61 -13.79 -6.19
C ASN A 59 2.82 -12.99 -5.15
N GLU A 60 3.47 -12.36 -4.18
CA GLU A 60 2.81 -11.49 -3.19
C GLU A 60 2.18 -10.24 -3.84
N ILE A 61 2.76 -9.75 -4.94
CA ILE A 61 2.19 -8.64 -5.71
C ILE A 61 0.96 -9.09 -6.50
N GLN A 62 1.04 -10.23 -7.17
CA GLN A 62 0.00 -10.71 -8.08
C GLN A 62 -1.16 -11.40 -7.34
N ASN A 63 -0.85 -12.13 -6.28
CA ASN A 63 -1.78 -12.93 -5.48
C ASN A 63 -1.60 -12.61 -3.98
N PRO A 64 -1.84 -11.38 -3.53
CA PRO A 64 -1.64 -11.01 -2.15
C PRO A 64 -2.61 -11.78 -1.24
N THR A 65 -2.10 -12.23 -0.09
CA THR A 65 -2.86 -12.95 0.94
C THR A 65 -2.56 -12.39 2.32
N GLY A 66 -3.33 -12.80 3.31
CA GLY A 66 -3.07 -12.47 4.71
C GLY A 66 -2.92 -10.96 4.98
N TRP A 67 -1.97 -10.61 5.80
CA TRP A 67 -1.70 -9.22 6.17
C TRP A 67 -1.25 -8.34 5.01
N ILE A 68 -0.59 -8.91 4.00
CA ILE A 68 -0.21 -8.17 2.79
C ILE A 68 -1.47 -7.72 2.04
N LEU A 69 -2.46 -8.60 1.87
CA LEU A 69 -3.73 -8.23 1.24
C LEU A 69 -4.44 -7.13 2.03
N ILE A 70 -4.57 -7.28 3.35
CA ILE A 70 -5.20 -6.26 4.22
C ILE A 70 -4.47 -4.92 4.06
N GLY A 71 -3.14 -4.91 4.08
CA GLY A 71 -2.33 -3.71 3.88
C GLY A 71 -2.60 -3.03 2.53
N LEU A 72 -2.66 -3.81 1.45
CA LEU A 72 -2.96 -3.29 0.12
C LEU A 72 -4.39 -2.77 -0.02
N LEU A 73 -5.38 -3.40 0.63
CA LEU A 73 -6.77 -2.91 0.66
C LEU A 73 -6.87 -1.55 1.36
N MET A 74 -6.05 -1.32 2.38
CA MET A 74 -6.03 -0.09 3.16
C MET A 74 -5.08 0.98 2.60
N ASP A 75 -4.19 0.64 1.67
CA ASP A 75 -3.29 1.60 1.03
C ASP A 75 -4.08 2.56 0.12
N PRO A 76 -4.11 3.88 0.41
CA PRO A 76 -4.83 4.85 -0.41
C PRO A 76 -4.34 4.89 -1.87
N ARG A 77 -3.11 4.45 -2.12
CA ARG A 77 -2.49 4.40 -3.46
C ARG A 77 -3.08 3.30 -4.35
N THR A 78 -3.76 2.30 -3.79
CA THR A 78 -4.53 1.33 -4.59
C THR A 78 -5.72 1.98 -5.28
N GLY A 79 -6.24 3.07 -4.74
CA GLY A 79 -7.37 3.81 -5.26
C GLY A 79 -8.74 3.23 -4.85
N LEU A 80 -8.79 2.22 -3.98
CA LEU A 80 -10.04 1.65 -3.47
C LEU A 80 -10.90 2.69 -2.74
N GLY A 81 -10.30 3.67 -2.09
CA GLY A 81 -11.01 4.76 -1.42
C GLY A 81 -11.86 5.65 -2.33
N ARG A 82 -11.75 5.53 -3.67
CA ARG A 82 -12.62 6.21 -4.64
C ARG A 82 -14.00 5.57 -4.75
N TRP A 83 -14.13 4.30 -4.38
CA TRP A 83 -15.41 3.59 -4.38
C TRP A 83 -16.22 3.99 -3.17
N ARG A 84 -17.32 4.71 -3.40
CA ARG A 84 -18.18 5.26 -2.34
C ARG A 84 -19.39 4.38 -2.03
N GLN A 85 -19.49 3.23 -2.67
CA GLN A 85 -20.64 2.31 -2.55
C GLN A 85 -20.46 1.21 -1.52
N PHE A 86 -19.37 1.26 -0.74
CA PHE A 86 -19.17 0.33 0.36
C PHE A 86 -20.18 0.57 1.49
N THR A 87 -20.59 -0.50 2.16
CA THR A 87 -21.53 -0.45 3.31
C THR A 87 -21.05 0.50 4.41
N ILE A 88 -19.74 0.52 4.68
CA ILE A 88 -19.12 1.50 5.58
C ILE A 88 -17.96 2.22 4.87
N PRO A 89 -17.68 3.49 5.21
CA PRO A 89 -16.54 4.20 4.63
C PRO A 89 -15.20 3.57 5.09
N ASN A 90 -14.15 3.73 4.28
CA ASN A 90 -12.82 3.17 4.57
C ASN A 90 -12.27 3.60 5.93
N TYR A 91 -12.49 4.84 6.32
CA TYR A 91 -12.13 5.34 7.64
C TYR A 91 -12.76 4.48 8.77
N LYS A 92 -14.05 4.15 8.64
CA LYS A 92 -14.73 3.31 9.64
C LYS A 92 -14.22 1.87 9.65
N LEU A 93 -13.87 1.34 8.47
CA LEU A 93 -13.20 0.04 8.40
C LEU A 93 -11.84 0.07 9.09
N MET A 94 -11.04 1.14 8.92
CA MET A 94 -9.75 1.28 9.62
C MET A 94 -9.92 1.25 11.14
N GLU A 95 -10.91 1.96 11.69
CA GLU A 95 -11.22 1.89 13.13
C GLU A 95 -11.58 0.47 13.58
N ASN A 96 -12.43 -0.21 12.81
CA ASN A 96 -12.84 -1.58 13.11
C ASN A 96 -11.64 -2.53 13.05
N LEU A 97 -10.74 -2.37 12.08
CA LEU A 97 -9.53 -3.18 11.94
C LEU A 97 -8.55 -2.96 13.10
N MET A 98 -8.40 -1.73 13.62
CA MET A 98 -7.55 -1.47 14.80
C MET A 98 -8.02 -2.24 16.05
N ILE A 99 -9.32 -2.51 16.16
CA ILE A 99 -9.88 -3.35 17.22
C ILE A 99 -9.70 -4.83 16.87
N ALA A 100 -10.07 -5.21 15.65
CA ALA A 100 -10.04 -6.59 15.20
C ALA A 100 -8.64 -7.22 15.26
N VAL A 101 -7.58 -6.47 14.96
CA VAL A 101 -6.18 -6.93 15.03
C VAL A 101 -5.79 -7.44 16.42
N LYS A 102 -6.43 -6.96 17.48
CA LYS A 102 -6.15 -7.38 18.86
C LYS A 102 -6.85 -8.68 19.26
N GLU A 103 -7.95 -9.01 18.59
CA GLU A 103 -8.88 -10.04 19.04
C GLU A 103 -9.09 -11.17 18.04
N LYS A 104 -8.74 -10.96 16.77
CA LYS A 104 -9.06 -11.87 15.67
C LYS A 104 -7.80 -12.35 14.95
N THR A 105 -7.89 -13.56 14.40
CA THR A 105 -6.88 -14.05 13.45
C THR A 105 -7.01 -13.33 12.11
N THR A 106 -5.97 -13.44 11.28
CA THR A 106 -5.96 -12.86 9.92
C THR A 106 -7.11 -13.39 9.08
N GLU A 107 -7.40 -14.71 9.19
CA GLU A 107 -8.49 -15.36 8.46
C GLU A 107 -9.85 -14.82 8.91
N GLN A 108 -10.02 -14.61 10.21
CA GLN A 108 -11.25 -14.01 10.75
C GLN A 108 -11.44 -12.56 10.29
N ILE A 109 -10.36 -11.80 10.19
CA ILE A 109 -10.40 -10.42 9.67
C ILE A 109 -10.76 -10.43 8.19
N LEU A 110 -10.10 -11.28 7.40
CA LEU A 110 -10.41 -11.42 5.97
C LEU A 110 -11.85 -11.87 5.73
N ALA A 111 -12.44 -12.66 6.62
CA ALA A 111 -13.83 -13.10 6.53
C ALA A 111 -14.87 -12.04 6.98
N MET A 112 -14.45 -10.89 7.50
CA MET A 112 -15.37 -9.82 7.85
C MET A 112 -16.10 -9.29 6.61
N PRO A 113 -17.45 -9.10 6.64
CA PRO A 113 -18.21 -8.65 5.47
C PRO A 113 -17.68 -7.37 4.83
N ASP A 114 -17.33 -6.38 5.67
CA ASP A 114 -16.80 -5.10 5.20
C ASP A 114 -15.41 -5.23 4.53
N VAL A 115 -14.62 -6.23 4.91
CA VAL A 115 -13.34 -6.56 4.29
C VAL A 115 -13.57 -7.30 2.97
N GLN A 116 -14.52 -8.25 2.95
CA GLN A 116 -14.87 -9.01 1.75
C GLN A 116 -15.38 -8.09 0.62
N GLU A 117 -16.21 -7.11 0.92
CA GLU A 117 -16.61 -6.10 -0.08
C GLU A 117 -15.42 -5.47 -0.80
N ARG A 118 -14.33 -5.17 -0.06
CA ARG A 118 -13.13 -4.57 -0.65
C ARG A 118 -12.29 -5.58 -1.41
N ILE A 119 -12.23 -6.82 -0.92
CA ILE A 119 -11.54 -7.91 -1.63
C ILE A 119 -12.20 -8.14 -2.99
N ASP A 120 -13.53 -8.21 -3.05
CA ASP A 120 -14.27 -8.42 -4.28
C ASP A 120 -14.01 -7.30 -5.30
N VAL A 121 -14.08 -6.05 -4.84
CA VAL A 121 -13.77 -4.89 -5.71
C VAL A 121 -12.30 -4.91 -6.13
N TYR A 122 -11.37 -5.18 -5.22
CA TYR A 122 -9.95 -5.25 -5.53
C TYR A 122 -9.64 -6.30 -6.60
N GLN A 123 -10.21 -7.51 -6.47
CA GLN A 123 -10.00 -8.59 -7.44
C GLN A 123 -10.58 -8.24 -8.82
N GLN A 124 -11.83 -7.76 -8.86
CA GLN A 124 -12.46 -7.34 -10.12
C GLN A 124 -11.70 -6.20 -10.82
N GLN A 125 -11.21 -5.24 -10.03
CA GLN A 125 -10.47 -4.09 -10.57
C GLN A 125 -9.06 -4.46 -11.00
N THR A 126 -8.39 -5.39 -10.32
CA THR A 126 -7.02 -5.80 -10.63
C THR A 126 -6.88 -6.30 -12.06
N GLU A 127 -7.81 -7.12 -12.55
CA GLU A 127 -7.75 -7.62 -13.94
C GLU A 127 -7.94 -6.50 -14.96
N LYS A 128 -8.90 -5.59 -14.72
CA LYS A 128 -9.10 -4.42 -15.56
C LYS A 128 -7.90 -3.48 -15.54
N PHE A 129 -7.29 -3.31 -14.37
CA PHE A 129 -6.07 -2.52 -14.19
C PHE A 129 -4.91 -3.09 -15.01
N LYS A 130 -4.67 -4.40 -14.98
CA LYS A 130 -3.62 -5.04 -15.79
C LYS A 130 -3.81 -4.79 -17.28
N VAL A 131 -5.05 -4.93 -17.78
CA VAL A 131 -5.39 -4.68 -19.19
C VAL A 131 -5.14 -3.22 -19.55
N MET A 132 -5.62 -2.29 -18.71
CA MET A 132 -5.41 -0.86 -18.90
C MET A 132 -3.92 -0.50 -18.94
N VAL A 133 -3.15 -0.94 -17.96
CA VAL A 133 -1.71 -0.67 -17.90
C VAL A 133 -1.01 -1.21 -19.14
N LYS A 134 -1.30 -2.45 -19.53
CA LYS A 134 -0.68 -3.06 -20.71
C LYS A 134 -0.96 -2.28 -22.01
N ALA A 135 -2.18 -1.72 -22.14
CA ALA A 135 -2.59 -0.97 -23.34
C ALA A 135 -1.96 0.43 -23.42
N HIS A 136 -1.59 1.02 -22.29
CA HIS A 136 -1.15 2.41 -22.19
C HIS A 136 0.30 2.58 -21.71
N THR A 137 1.10 1.49 -21.75
CA THR A 137 2.49 1.50 -21.27
C THR A 137 3.47 1.33 -22.42
N LYS A 138 4.54 2.12 -22.38
CA LYS A 138 5.73 2.01 -23.22
C LYS A 138 6.96 1.77 -22.35
N ILE A 139 7.93 1.05 -22.89
CA ILE A 139 9.21 0.80 -22.23
C ILE A 139 10.29 1.57 -22.99
N GLU A 140 11.05 2.36 -22.24
CA GLU A 140 12.23 3.08 -22.75
C GLU A 140 13.44 2.76 -21.85
N GLY A 141 14.24 1.78 -22.27
CA GLY A 141 15.36 1.28 -21.46
C GLY A 141 14.87 0.73 -20.11
N ASN A 142 15.29 1.37 -19.02
CA ASN A 142 14.92 0.99 -17.64
C ASN A 142 13.64 1.70 -17.13
N LEU A 143 12.98 2.49 -17.96
CA LEU A 143 11.82 3.29 -17.61
C LEU A 143 10.54 2.70 -18.19
N ILE A 144 9.54 2.53 -17.33
CA ILE A 144 8.15 2.20 -17.67
C ILE A 144 7.37 3.50 -17.74
N ILE A 145 6.78 3.83 -18.89
CA ILE A 145 5.97 5.04 -19.06
C ILE A 145 4.52 4.62 -19.29
N SER A 146 3.64 4.89 -18.34
CA SER A 146 2.20 4.65 -18.44
C SER A 146 1.46 5.97 -18.65
N ASP A 147 1.00 6.21 -19.88
CA ASP A 147 0.24 7.42 -20.24
C ASP A 147 -1.26 7.13 -20.17
N LEU A 148 -1.88 7.58 -19.08
CA LEU A 148 -3.31 7.42 -18.82
C LEU A 148 -4.12 8.69 -19.06
N ARG A 149 -3.55 9.67 -19.75
CA ARG A 149 -4.30 10.87 -20.14
C ARG A 149 -5.44 10.48 -21.10
N GLY A 150 -6.65 10.91 -20.78
CA GLY A 150 -7.85 10.55 -21.56
C GLY A 150 -8.38 9.13 -21.27
N VAL A 151 -7.79 8.38 -20.36
CA VAL A 151 -8.33 7.09 -19.91
C VAL A 151 -9.37 7.32 -18.81
N ASP A 152 -10.60 6.89 -19.07
CA ASP A 152 -11.72 6.94 -18.11
C ASP A 152 -12.57 5.67 -18.25
N PRO A 153 -12.79 4.94 -17.16
CA PRO A 153 -12.24 5.13 -15.82
C PRO A 153 -10.80 4.63 -15.69
N ILE A 154 -10.02 5.27 -14.81
CA ILE A 154 -8.75 4.71 -14.35
C ILE A 154 -9.05 3.62 -13.31
N TYR A 155 -8.76 2.38 -13.66
CA TYR A 155 -9.02 1.23 -12.79
C TYR A 155 -8.07 1.20 -11.60
N THR A 156 -8.56 0.63 -10.50
CA THR A 156 -7.83 0.49 -9.24
C THR A 156 -6.87 -0.69 -9.29
N GLY A 157 -5.67 -0.52 -8.79
CA GLY A 157 -4.69 -1.59 -8.72
C GLY A 157 -3.56 -1.34 -7.72
N ASN A 158 -2.93 -2.42 -7.33
CA ASN A 158 -1.74 -2.40 -6.50
C ASN A 158 -0.59 -1.66 -7.22
N ARG A 159 -0.01 -0.67 -6.57
CA ARG A 159 1.09 0.16 -7.12
C ARG A 159 2.33 -0.63 -7.54
N PHE A 160 2.54 -1.81 -6.97
CA PHE A 160 3.66 -2.69 -7.32
C PHE A 160 3.37 -3.56 -8.54
N MET A 161 2.10 -3.66 -8.97
CA MET A 161 1.69 -4.54 -10.07
C MET A 161 2.49 -4.27 -11.35
N ILE A 162 2.80 -3.01 -11.63
CA ILE A 162 3.55 -2.63 -12.83
C ILE A 162 4.94 -3.30 -12.88
N TYR A 163 5.62 -3.42 -11.74
CA TYR A 163 6.92 -4.08 -11.66
C TYR A 163 6.85 -5.60 -11.77
N SER A 164 5.70 -6.20 -11.42
CA SER A 164 5.47 -7.63 -11.67
C SER A 164 5.14 -7.93 -13.13
N MET A 165 4.63 -6.93 -13.88
CA MET A 165 4.36 -7.04 -15.32
C MET A 165 5.61 -6.76 -16.15
N TYR A 166 6.52 -5.94 -15.66
CA TYR A 166 7.76 -5.51 -16.32
C TYR A 166 8.95 -5.67 -15.36
N PRO A 167 9.37 -6.91 -15.07
CA PRO A 167 10.34 -7.20 -14.01
C PRO A 167 11.78 -6.75 -14.31
N GLU A 168 12.08 -6.45 -15.56
CA GLU A 168 13.40 -5.96 -15.98
C GLU A 168 13.58 -4.44 -15.78
N GLN A 169 12.50 -3.72 -15.54
CA GLN A 169 12.49 -2.29 -15.30
C GLN A 169 12.30 -1.98 -13.83
N ASN A 170 12.93 -0.92 -13.33
CA ASN A 170 12.84 -0.54 -11.92
C ASN A 170 12.44 0.92 -11.68
N ILE A 171 12.11 1.67 -12.75
CA ILE A 171 11.58 3.03 -12.67
C ILE A 171 10.25 3.07 -13.41
N SER A 172 9.20 3.64 -12.79
CA SER A 172 7.92 3.87 -13.47
C SER A 172 7.51 5.34 -13.40
N CYS A 173 6.96 5.84 -14.52
CA CYS A 173 6.37 7.16 -14.65
C CYS A 173 4.89 7.01 -15.04
N TRP A 174 4.01 7.66 -14.28
CA TRP A 174 2.58 7.67 -14.54
C TRP A 174 2.15 9.08 -14.96
N ILE A 175 1.59 9.19 -16.15
CA ILE A 175 1.09 10.46 -16.70
C ILE A 175 -0.43 10.42 -16.64
N VAL A 176 -1.03 11.31 -15.85
CA VAL A 176 -2.48 11.39 -15.65
C VAL A 176 -2.94 12.85 -15.81
N ASN A 177 -4.21 13.07 -16.13
CA ASN A 177 -4.77 14.41 -16.11
C ASN A 177 -4.81 14.95 -14.67
N GLY A 178 -4.39 16.20 -14.47
CA GLY A 178 -4.57 16.91 -13.22
C GLY A 178 -6.04 17.13 -12.86
N LYS A 179 -6.34 17.42 -11.60
CA LYS A 179 -7.68 17.84 -11.17
C LYS A 179 -8.08 19.12 -11.92
N GLY A 180 -9.14 19.05 -12.73
CA GLY A 180 -9.59 20.19 -13.54
C GLY A 180 -9.10 20.21 -14.99
N GLY A 181 -8.37 19.20 -15.45
CA GLY A 181 -7.87 19.11 -16.83
C GLY A 181 -6.65 19.97 -17.14
N GLU A 182 -6.10 20.68 -16.14
CA GLU A 182 -4.92 21.53 -16.30
C GLU A 182 -3.69 20.88 -15.65
N GLY A 183 -2.71 20.55 -16.49
CA GLY A 183 -1.33 20.27 -16.12
C GLY A 183 -1.02 18.88 -15.54
N CYS A 184 0.10 18.33 -15.97
CA CYS A 184 0.76 17.18 -15.33
C CYS A 184 1.35 17.60 -13.98
N SER A 185 1.03 16.87 -12.94
CA SER A 185 1.76 16.93 -11.66
C SER A 185 2.76 15.79 -11.56
#